data_ec1ae0ddf270d5010b643aa7927e9b4f
#
_entry.id   ec1ae0ddf270d5010b643aa7927e9b4f
#
_cell.length_a   1.000
_cell.length_b   1.000
_cell.length_c   1.000
_cell.angle_alpha   90.00
_cell.angle_beta   90.00
_cell.angle_gamma   90.00
#
_symmetry.space_group_name_H-M   'P 1'
#
loop_
_entity.id
_entity.type
_entity.pdbx_description
1 polymer ?
#
loop_
_entity_poly.entity_id
_entity_poly.type
_entity_poly.pdbx_seq_one_letter_code
_entity_poly.pdbx_strand_id
1 'polypeptide(L)'
;MSIFKLPKSTCDNINSLLAKYWWGQTKEEKKNHWIYWKKLCTQKKEGGMGFRDPHSFNLAMLSKQAWRLIHDTDSLFYKVYKARYFPNSSFMIANVGSNPSFVWRNLLAARDIIFRGSKWWVGNGRTIGVYTHKWLTHKPIPRTEAVLDMRVCELIDKDTQQWDCGKLDAMFSQRTREEILSIPLDHLQSQDMLVWIENAAQKFSVKTAY
;
A
#
# COMPACT_ATOMS: atom_id res chain seq x y z
N MET A 1 12.96 -15.02 -2.28
CA MET A 1 12.25 -13.94 -3.02
C MET A 1 11.41 -13.03 -2.11
N SER A 2 10.89 -13.50 -0.99
CA SER A 2 10.01 -12.68 -0.12
C SER A 2 10.72 -11.70 0.83
N ILE A 3 12.04 -11.72 0.91
CA ILE A 3 12.83 -10.88 1.84
C ILE A 3 13.82 -9.99 1.06
N PHE A 4 14.22 -10.43 -0.12
CA PHE A 4 15.21 -9.73 -0.93
C PHE A 4 14.61 -9.19 -2.21
N LYS A 5 14.87 -7.91 -2.48
CA LYS A 5 14.58 -7.29 -3.77
C LYS A 5 15.59 -7.83 -4.80
N LEU A 6 15.08 -8.47 -5.84
CA LEU A 6 15.92 -8.97 -6.92
C LEU A 6 16.51 -7.79 -7.72
N PRO A 7 17.79 -7.86 -8.10
CA PRO A 7 18.35 -6.90 -9.04
C PRO A 7 17.57 -6.90 -10.37
N LYS A 8 17.45 -5.73 -10.99
CA LYS A 8 16.75 -5.61 -12.27
C LYS A 8 17.37 -6.51 -13.34
N SER A 9 18.69 -6.57 -13.41
CA SER A 9 19.41 -7.45 -14.34
C SER A 9 19.05 -8.92 -14.19
N THR A 10 18.88 -9.40 -12.95
CA THR A 10 18.43 -10.77 -12.69
C THR A 10 17.01 -11.01 -13.19
N CYS A 11 16.09 -10.04 -12.94
CA CYS A 11 14.73 -10.14 -13.45
C CYS A 11 14.69 -10.12 -14.98
N ASP A 12 15.49 -9.27 -15.62
CA ASP A 12 15.60 -9.18 -17.07
C ASP A 12 16.16 -10.48 -17.68
N ASN A 13 17.15 -11.09 -17.04
CA ASN A 13 17.67 -12.40 -17.44
C ASN A 13 16.61 -13.50 -17.35
N ILE A 14 15.85 -13.55 -16.25
CA ILE A 14 14.75 -14.51 -16.08
C ILE A 14 13.69 -14.27 -17.17
N ASN A 15 13.29 -13.04 -17.43
CA ASN A 15 12.35 -12.69 -18.49
C ASN A 15 12.86 -13.14 -19.86
N SER A 16 14.13 -12.94 -20.15
CA SER A 16 14.75 -13.38 -21.39
C SER A 16 14.71 -14.92 -21.54
N LEU A 17 15.02 -15.65 -20.47
CA LEU A 17 14.95 -17.12 -20.47
C LEU A 17 13.52 -17.62 -20.67
N LEU A 18 12.54 -17.03 -19.98
CA LEU A 18 11.13 -17.36 -20.12
C LEU A 18 10.64 -17.08 -21.54
N ALA A 19 11.03 -15.95 -22.14
CA ALA A 19 10.68 -15.61 -23.51
C ALA A 19 11.27 -16.61 -24.51
N LYS A 20 12.53 -16.97 -24.38
CA LYS A 20 13.18 -17.98 -25.22
C LYS A 20 12.49 -19.34 -25.11
N TYR A 21 12.17 -19.76 -23.91
CA TYR A 21 11.44 -20.99 -23.66
C TYR A 21 10.04 -20.97 -24.30
N TRP A 22 9.30 -19.88 -24.11
CA TRP A 22 7.94 -19.72 -24.68
C TRP A 22 7.93 -19.80 -26.20
N TRP A 23 8.89 -19.18 -26.86
CA TRP A 23 9.00 -19.18 -28.30
C TRP A 23 9.69 -20.43 -28.84
N GLY A 24 10.04 -21.40 -27.99
CA GLY A 24 10.70 -22.64 -28.40
C GLY A 24 12.09 -22.44 -29.01
N GLN A 25 12.80 -21.39 -28.56
CA GLN A 25 14.15 -21.11 -29.03
C GLN A 25 15.13 -22.10 -28.42
N THR A 26 15.93 -22.76 -29.27
CA THR A 26 17.05 -23.65 -28.86
C THR A 26 18.38 -22.98 -29.09
N LYS A 27 19.47 -23.65 -28.68
CA LYS A 27 20.85 -23.17 -28.96
C LYS A 27 21.16 -23.10 -30.45
N GLU A 28 20.53 -23.98 -31.23
CA GLU A 28 20.79 -24.17 -32.65
C GLU A 28 19.81 -23.39 -33.55
N GLU A 29 18.58 -23.13 -33.07
CA GLU A 29 17.57 -22.39 -33.80
C GLU A 29 17.15 -21.11 -33.08
N LYS A 30 17.35 -19.96 -33.72
CA LYS A 30 16.76 -18.68 -33.33
C LYS A 30 15.36 -18.58 -33.94
N LYS A 31 14.33 -18.40 -33.10
CA LYS A 31 12.95 -18.20 -33.54
C LYS A 31 12.53 -16.75 -33.36
N ASN A 32 11.62 -16.31 -34.24
CA ASN A 32 11.06 -14.96 -34.18
C ASN A 32 10.12 -14.83 -33.00
N HIS A 33 10.28 -13.74 -32.22
CA HIS A 33 9.39 -13.37 -31.14
C HIS A 33 8.31 -12.45 -31.72
N TRP A 34 7.12 -12.96 -32.00
CA TRP A 34 6.01 -12.25 -32.64
C TRP A 34 5.43 -11.12 -31.77
N ILE A 35 5.52 -11.25 -30.44
CA ILE A 35 4.99 -10.29 -29.48
C ILE A 35 6.06 -10.04 -28.43
N TYR A 36 6.19 -8.79 -28.04
CA TYR A 36 7.12 -8.39 -26.99
C TYR A 36 6.77 -9.07 -25.66
N TRP A 37 7.73 -9.68 -24.98
CA TRP A 37 7.52 -10.42 -23.72
C TRP A 37 6.78 -9.60 -22.69
N LYS A 38 7.13 -8.31 -22.53
CA LYS A 38 6.46 -7.39 -21.60
C LYS A 38 4.95 -7.26 -21.88
N LYS A 39 4.53 -7.30 -23.15
CA LYS A 39 3.11 -7.29 -23.53
C LYS A 39 2.41 -8.59 -23.15
N LEU A 40 3.10 -9.72 -23.24
CA LEU A 40 2.57 -11.00 -22.76
C LEU A 40 2.39 -11.03 -21.23
N CYS A 41 3.18 -10.24 -20.48
CA CYS A 41 3.05 -10.11 -19.03
C CYS A 41 1.88 -9.21 -18.59
N THR A 42 1.28 -8.41 -19.47
CA THR A 42 0.08 -7.62 -19.14
C THR A 42 -1.14 -8.52 -18.88
N GLN A 43 -2.12 -7.99 -18.19
CA GLN A 43 -3.34 -8.74 -17.86
C GLN A 43 -4.10 -9.15 -19.13
N LYS A 44 -4.82 -10.27 -19.07
CA LYS A 44 -5.64 -10.76 -20.20
C LYS A 44 -6.66 -9.72 -20.69
N LYS A 45 -7.21 -8.92 -19.77
CA LYS A 45 -8.15 -7.82 -20.07
C LYS A 45 -7.52 -6.71 -20.93
N GLU A 46 -6.20 -6.56 -20.87
CA GLU A 46 -5.41 -5.57 -21.62
C GLU A 46 -4.71 -6.18 -22.84
N GLY A 47 -5.13 -7.38 -23.25
CA GLY A 47 -4.60 -8.07 -24.42
C GLY A 47 -3.29 -8.83 -24.18
N GLY A 48 -2.89 -9.04 -22.94
CA GLY A 48 -1.75 -9.90 -22.57
C GLY A 48 -2.17 -11.34 -22.28
N MET A 49 -1.21 -12.16 -21.89
CA MET A 49 -1.41 -13.55 -21.48
C MET A 49 -1.42 -13.69 -19.93
N GLY A 50 -1.06 -12.65 -19.20
CA GLY A 50 -0.96 -12.64 -17.74
C GLY A 50 0.25 -13.42 -17.23
N PHE A 51 1.33 -13.49 -17.98
CA PHE A 51 2.59 -14.03 -17.45
C PHE A 51 3.13 -13.14 -16.35
N ARG A 52 3.75 -13.74 -15.35
CA ARG A 52 4.28 -12.99 -14.21
C ARG A 52 5.62 -12.34 -14.57
N ASP A 53 5.68 -11.03 -14.42
CA ASP A 53 6.94 -10.30 -14.42
C ASP A 53 7.67 -10.52 -13.08
N PRO A 54 8.91 -11.09 -13.08
CA PRO A 54 9.64 -11.38 -11.85
C PRO A 54 9.88 -10.17 -10.95
N HIS A 55 10.10 -9.00 -11.51
CA HIS A 55 10.34 -7.78 -10.74
C HIS A 55 9.09 -7.35 -9.97
N SER A 56 7.96 -7.21 -10.65
CA SER A 56 6.68 -6.82 -10.04
C SER A 56 6.20 -7.87 -9.03
N PHE A 57 6.36 -9.15 -9.35
CA PHE A 57 6.02 -10.25 -8.44
C PHE A 57 6.88 -10.25 -7.17
N ASN A 58 8.19 -9.99 -7.30
CA ASN A 58 9.08 -9.88 -6.16
C ASN A 58 8.71 -8.69 -5.26
N LEU A 59 8.36 -7.54 -5.84
CA LEU A 59 7.88 -6.38 -5.07
C LEU A 59 6.57 -6.70 -4.33
N ALA A 60 5.62 -7.39 -4.96
CA ALA A 60 4.39 -7.82 -4.30
C ALA A 60 4.64 -8.79 -3.14
N MET A 61 5.64 -9.68 -3.26
CA MET A 61 6.05 -10.55 -2.16
C MET A 61 6.72 -9.78 -1.00
N LEU A 62 7.54 -8.78 -1.31
CA LEU A 62 8.12 -7.88 -0.30
C LEU A 62 7.03 -7.07 0.40
N SER A 63 6.03 -6.59 -0.35
CA SER A 63 4.88 -5.87 0.21
C SER A 63 4.11 -6.72 1.20
N LYS A 64 4.02 -8.05 1.00
CA LYS A 64 3.41 -8.96 1.98
C LYS A 64 4.15 -8.94 3.33
N GLN A 65 5.49 -8.91 3.31
CA GLN A 65 6.27 -8.82 4.55
C GLN A 65 6.14 -7.45 5.21
N ALA A 66 6.13 -6.38 4.41
CA ALA A 66 5.90 -5.03 4.90
C ALA A 66 4.47 -4.86 5.47
N TRP A 67 3.47 -5.50 4.85
CA TRP A 67 2.09 -5.54 5.37
C TRP A 67 2.01 -6.25 6.74
N ARG A 68 2.72 -7.36 6.90
CA ARG A 68 2.83 -8.04 8.20
C ARG A 68 3.48 -7.14 9.26
N LEU A 69 4.50 -6.35 8.88
CA LEU A 69 5.16 -5.41 9.78
C LEU A 69 4.21 -4.28 10.25
N ILE A 70 3.12 -4.02 9.53
CA ILE A 70 2.12 -3.03 9.92
C ILE A 70 1.07 -3.64 10.87
N HIS A 71 0.65 -4.89 10.63
CA HIS A 71 -0.52 -5.47 11.28
C HIS A 71 -0.19 -6.48 12.39
N ASP A 72 0.94 -7.18 12.29
CA ASP A 72 1.33 -8.25 13.21
C ASP A 72 2.30 -7.70 14.27
N THR A 73 1.77 -6.82 15.14
CA THR A 73 2.55 -6.08 16.15
C THR A 73 3.11 -6.98 17.26
N ASP A 74 2.54 -8.17 17.46
CA ASP A 74 3.00 -9.11 18.48
C ASP A 74 4.17 -9.98 18.02
N SER A 75 4.40 -10.04 16.71
CA SER A 75 5.47 -10.85 16.13
C SER A 75 6.87 -10.37 16.55
N LEU A 76 7.79 -11.32 16.73
CA LEU A 76 9.20 -11.01 16.95
C LEU A 76 9.77 -10.15 15.81
N PHE A 77 9.32 -10.40 14.57
CA PHE A 77 9.68 -9.62 13.41
C PHE A 77 9.35 -8.14 13.59
N TYR A 78 8.12 -7.82 13.99
CA TYR A 78 7.73 -6.45 14.29
C TYR A 78 8.58 -5.85 15.42
N LYS A 79 8.68 -6.53 16.55
CA LYS A 79 9.38 -6.02 17.76
C LYS A 79 10.83 -5.65 17.47
N VAL A 80 11.56 -6.51 16.74
CA VAL A 80 12.96 -6.26 16.35
C VAL A 80 13.08 -5.07 15.40
N TYR A 81 12.23 -5.00 14.37
CA TYR A 81 12.28 -3.91 13.40
C TYR A 81 11.80 -2.59 13.98
N LYS A 82 10.76 -2.62 14.83
CA LYS A 82 10.25 -1.46 15.56
C LYS A 82 11.34 -0.82 16.42
N ALA A 83 11.98 -1.61 17.27
CA ALA A 83 13.02 -1.15 18.18
C ALA A 83 14.22 -0.53 17.44
N ARG A 84 14.60 -1.14 16.29
CA ARG A 84 15.81 -0.74 15.58
C ARG A 84 15.61 0.42 14.60
N TYR A 85 14.50 0.45 13.85
CA TYR A 85 14.35 1.33 12.69
C TYR A 85 13.29 2.41 12.83
N PHE A 86 12.27 2.21 13.66
CA PHE A 86 11.18 3.18 13.82
C PHE A 86 10.59 3.21 15.22
N PRO A 87 11.42 3.39 16.29
CA PRO A 87 10.95 3.31 17.69
C PRO A 87 9.80 4.27 17.98
N ASN A 88 9.85 5.49 17.46
CA ASN A 88 8.90 6.57 17.74
C ASN A 88 7.97 6.90 16.55
N SER A 89 7.96 6.10 15.50
CA SER A 89 7.16 6.36 14.29
C SER A 89 6.41 5.10 13.84
N SER A 90 5.68 5.16 12.75
CA SER A 90 5.11 3.99 12.08
C SER A 90 6.01 3.55 10.91
N PHE A 91 5.84 2.30 10.45
CA PHE A 91 6.53 1.80 9.26
C PHE A 91 6.29 2.68 8.04
N MET A 92 5.08 3.23 7.89
CA MET A 92 4.70 4.03 6.72
C MET A 92 5.48 5.35 6.58
N ILE A 93 5.94 5.93 7.70
CA ILE A 93 6.69 7.19 7.72
C ILE A 93 8.16 7.00 8.13
N ALA A 94 8.57 5.76 8.40
CA ALA A 94 9.92 5.45 8.84
C ALA A 94 10.97 5.85 7.80
N ASN A 95 12.09 6.40 8.28
CA ASN A 95 13.24 6.73 7.46
C ASN A 95 14.16 5.53 7.26
N VAL A 96 15.00 5.59 6.24
CA VAL A 96 16.01 4.54 5.95
C VAL A 96 16.98 4.39 7.13
N GLY A 97 17.34 5.51 7.77
CA GLY A 97 18.35 5.54 8.83
C GLY A 97 19.78 5.54 8.31
N SER A 98 20.75 5.70 9.21
CA SER A 98 22.18 5.80 8.88
C SER A 98 22.84 4.45 8.58
N ASN A 99 22.37 3.37 9.20
CA ASN A 99 22.94 2.01 9.00
C ASN A 99 21.81 0.98 8.77
N PRO A 100 21.11 1.05 7.61
CA PRO A 100 20.01 0.16 7.30
C PRO A 100 20.50 -1.20 6.86
N SER A 101 19.91 -2.28 7.38
CA SER A 101 20.14 -3.62 6.84
C SER A 101 19.60 -3.71 5.41
N PHE A 102 20.12 -4.66 4.67
CA PHE A 102 19.67 -4.93 3.30
C PHE A 102 18.17 -5.26 3.26
N VAL A 103 17.67 -6.03 4.21
CA VAL A 103 16.24 -6.39 4.33
C VAL A 103 15.39 -5.15 4.60
N TRP A 104 15.84 -4.25 5.50
CA TRP A 104 15.11 -3.02 5.78
C TRP A 104 14.92 -2.14 4.55
N ARG A 105 15.99 -1.93 3.78
CA ARG A 105 15.92 -1.20 2.51
C ARG A 105 14.93 -1.83 1.52
N ASN A 106 14.89 -3.15 1.47
CA ASN A 106 13.98 -3.87 0.59
C ASN A 106 12.51 -3.75 1.03
N LEU A 107 12.23 -3.77 2.33
CA LEU A 107 10.89 -3.55 2.87
C LEU A 107 10.41 -2.13 2.58
N LEU A 108 11.27 -1.13 2.74
CA LEU A 108 10.95 0.26 2.40
C LEU A 108 10.69 0.45 0.90
N ALA A 109 11.39 -0.28 0.03
CA ALA A 109 11.14 -0.25 -1.41
C ALA A 109 9.74 -0.77 -1.81
N ALA A 110 9.13 -1.61 -0.95
CA ALA A 110 7.78 -2.12 -1.16
C ALA A 110 6.67 -1.23 -0.58
N ARG A 111 7.03 -0.18 0.17
CA ARG A 111 6.08 0.73 0.86
C ARG A 111 5.12 1.43 -0.10
N ASP A 112 5.60 1.81 -1.28
CA ASP A 112 4.77 2.51 -2.27
C ASP A 112 3.60 1.66 -2.76
N ILE A 113 3.77 0.34 -2.88
CA ILE A 113 2.67 -0.57 -3.26
C ILE A 113 1.61 -0.55 -2.16
N ILE A 114 2.03 -0.62 -0.90
CA ILE A 114 1.11 -0.56 0.24
C ILE A 114 0.37 0.78 0.25
N PHE A 115 1.09 1.89 0.10
CA PHE A 115 0.51 3.22 0.11
C PHE A 115 -0.56 3.40 -0.99
N ARG A 116 -0.31 2.89 -2.20
CA ARG A 116 -1.27 2.97 -3.31
C ARG A 116 -2.50 2.09 -3.09
N GLY A 117 -2.28 0.83 -2.69
CA GLY A 117 -3.32 -0.19 -2.58
C GLY A 117 -4.06 -0.20 -1.24
N SER A 118 -3.78 0.72 -0.32
CA SER A 118 -4.43 0.77 0.99
C SER A 118 -5.07 2.11 1.29
N LYS A 119 -6.00 2.12 2.23
CA LYS A 119 -6.56 3.31 2.87
C LYS A 119 -6.72 3.07 4.36
N TRP A 120 -6.78 4.14 5.14
CA TRP A 120 -7.12 4.07 6.54
C TRP A 120 -8.64 3.88 6.72
N TRP A 121 -8.98 2.90 7.54
CA TRP A 121 -10.32 2.69 8.05
C TRP A 121 -10.45 3.41 9.38
N VAL A 122 -11.50 4.21 9.52
CA VAL A 122 -11.72 5.04 10.70
C VAL A 122 -12.33 4.19 11.80
N GLY A 123 -11.58 4.00 12.88
CA GLY A 123 -12.07 3.49 14.15
C GLY A 123 -12.35 4.67 15.09
N ASN A 124 -11.47 4.90 16.06
CA ASN A 124 -11.59 6.03 16.98
C ASN A 124 -11.03 7.37 16.43
N GLY A 125 -10.46 7.39 15.25
CA GLY A 125 -9.92 8.57 14.57
C GLY A 125 -8.69 9.21 15.21
N ARG A 126 -8.11 8.61 16.26
CA ARG A 126 -7.00 9.21 17.02
C ARG A 126 -5.66 9.15 16.32
N THR A 127 -5.46 8.16 15.44
CA THR A 127 -4.18 7.96 14.74
C THR A 127 -4.20 8.50 13.32
N ILE A 128 -5.37 8.80 12.77
CA ILE A 128 -5.54 9.29 11.41
C ILE A 128 -5.44 10.80 11.37
N GLY A 129 -4.41 11.33 10.68
CA GLY A 129 -4.35 12.76 10.36
C GLY A 129 -5.25 13.08 9.18
N VAL A 130 -6.06 14.12 9.32
CA VAL A 130 -7.09 14.51 8.33
C VAL A 130 -6.49 14.75 6.94
N TYR A 131 -5.38 15.48 6.87
CA TYR A 131 -4.75 15.88 5.61
C TYR A 131 -3.53 15.05 5.22
N THR A 132 -3.01 14.25 6.17
CA THR A 132 -1.74 13.52 6.01
C THR A 132 -1.94 12.04 5.66
N HIS A 133 -3.08 11.45 6.04
CA HIS A 133 -3.39 10.05 5.79
C HIS A 133 -4.43 9.89 4.68
N LYS A 134 -4.34 8.79 3.93
CA LYS A 134 -5.31 8.42 2.90
C LYS A 134 -6.46 7.64 3.56
N TRP A 135 -7.48 8.33 4.01
CA TRP A 135 -8.69 7.74 4.62
C TRP A 135 -9.96 8.00 3.82
N LEU A 136 -9.91 8.97 2.89
CA LEU A 136 -10.92 9.22 1.88
C LEU A 136 -10.47 8.70 0.51
N THR A 137 -11.37 8.69 -0.44
CA THR A 137 -11.07 8.31 -1.83
C THR A 137 -10.22 9.37 -2.52
N HIS A 138 -10.46 10.64 -2.19
CA HIS A 138 -9.66 11.76 -2.65
C HIS A 138 -9.07 12.54 -1.47
N LYS A 139 -8.06 13.36 -1.73
CA LYS A 139 -7.46 14.20 -0.69
C LYS A 139 -8.50 15.22 -0.21
N PRO A 140 -8.66 15.40 1.13
CA PRO A 140 -9.58 16.40 1.67
C PRO A 140 -9.30 17.80 1.13
N ILE A 141 -10.33 18.49 0.68
CA ILE A 141 -10.24 19.86 0.14
C ILE A 141 -10.72 20.81 1.23
N PRO A 142 -9.83 21.58 1.87
CA PRO A 142 -10.20 22.54 2.90
C PRO A 142 -10.87 23.78 2.28
N ARG A 143 -11.79 24.42 3.00
CA ARG A 143 -12.34 25.76 2.69
C ARG A 143 -11.52 26.88 3.29
N THR A 144 -10.88 26.59 4.42
CA THR A 144 -10.03 27.52 5.17
C THR A 144 -8.59 26.99 5.20
N GLU A 145 -7.70 27.69 5.84
CA GLU A 145 -6.32 27.20 6.03
C GLU A 145 -6.30 25.83 6.74
N ALA A 146 -5.59 24.87 6.16
CA ALA A 146 -5.58 23.50 6.65
C ALA A 146 -4.71 23.39 7.91
N VAL A 147 -5.27 22.90 9.01
CA VAL A 147 -4.51 22.53 10.22
C VAL A 147 -3.92 21.14 10.00
N LEU A 148 -2.63 21.09 9.63
CA LEU A 148 -1.96 19.85 9.18
C LEU A 148 -1.95 18.75 10.24
N ASP A 149 -1.87 19.09 11.54
CA ASP A 149 -1.81 18.13 12.63
C ASP A 149 -3.17 17.64 13.13
N MET A 150 -4.27 18.14 12.54
CA MET A 150 -5.62 17.75 12.91
C MET A 150 -5.85 16.25 12.75
N ARG A 151 -6.50 15.65 13.74
CA ARG A 151 -6.89 14.24 13.75
C ARG A 151 -8.38 14.07 13.41
N VAL A 152 -8.71 12.90 12.83
CA VAL A 152 -10.10 12.59 12.47
C VAL A 152 -11.02 12.58 13.69
N CYS A 153 -10.55 12.18 14.87
CA CYS A 153 -11.34 12.22 16.11
C CYS A 153 -11.80 13.63 16.50
N GLU A 154 -11.17 14.69 16.01
CA GLU A 154 -11.56 16.09 16.27
C GLU A 154 -12.76 16.54 15.42
N LEU A 155 -13.07 15.76 14.35
CA LEU A 155 -14.25 15.94 13.52
C LEU A 155 -15.48 15.19 14.02
N ILE A 156 -15.33 14.44 15.12
CA ILE A 156 -16.37 13.64 15.73
C ILE A 156 -16.83 14.35 17.00
N ASP A 157 -18.14 14.52 17.13
CA ASP A 157 -18.76 15.04 18.35
C ASP A 157 -18.68 13.95 19.43
N LYS A 158 -18.11 14.33 20.60
CA LYS A 158 -17.86 13.40 21.71
C LYS A 158 -19.13 12.96 22.43
N ASP A 159 -20.15 13.84 22.45
CA ASP A 159 -21.38 13.58 23.17
C ASP A 159 -22.34 12.72 22.35
N THR A 160 -22.47 13.01 21.08
CA THR A 160 -23.34 12.26 20.16
C THR A 160 -22.66 11.08 19.48
N GLN A 161 -21.33 11.02 19.50
CA GLN A 161 -20.52 10.03 18.77
C GLN A 161 -20.82 10.00 17.26
N GLN A 162 -21.19 11.14 16.70
CA GLN A 162 -21.47 11.34 15.29
C GLN A 162 -20.51 12.37 14.69
N TRP A 163 -20.51 12.46 13.37
CA TRP A 163 -19.76 13.51 12.69
C TRP A 163 -20.30 14.88 13.06
N ASP A 164 -19.41 15.81 13.47
CA ASP A 164 -19.75 17.20 13.76
C ASP A 164 -20.05 17.94 12.43
N CYS A 165 -21.33 17.96 12.04
CA CYS A 165 -21.77 18.58 10.80
C CYS A 165 -21.38 20.06 10.71
N GLY A 166 -21.41 20.80 11.82
CA GLY A 166 -21.05 22.22 11.84
C GLY A 166 -19.58 22.45 11.52
N LYS A 167 -18.69 21.65 12.11
CA LYS A 167 -17.27 21.69 11.77
C LYS A 167 -16.99 21.27 10.33
N LEU A 168 -17.67 20.22 9.87
CA LEU A 168 -17.48 19.73 8.50
C LEU A 168 -17.89 20.78 7.47
N ASP A 169 -19.00 21.48 7.70
CA ASP A 169 -19.48 22.56 6.82
C ASP A 169 -18.54 23.76 6.79
N ALA A 170 -17.98 24.12 7.95
CA ALA A 170 -17.05 25.23 8.06
C ALA A 170 -15.70 24.92 7.42
N MET A 171 -15.21 23.67 7.51
CA MET A 171 -13.83 23.31 7.18
C MET A 171 -13.64 22.74 5.79
N PHE A 172 -14.63 22.04 5.22
CA PHE A 172 -14.43 21.26 4.00
C PHE A 172 -15.36 21.69 2.87
N SER A 173 -14.91 21.40 1.63
CA SER A 173 -15.77 21.50 0.46
C SER A 173 -16.96 20.52 0.57
N GLN A 174 -18.06 20.80 -0.11
CA GLN A 174 -19.25 19.96 -0.10
C GLN A 174 -18.92 18.49 -0.45
N ARG A 175 -18.12 18.27 -1.48
CA ARG A 175 -17.69 16.93 -1.90
C ARG A 175 -16.98 16.16 -0.78
N THR A 176 -16.04 16.81 -0.09
CA THR A 176 -15.29 16.19 1.02
C THR A 176 -16.21 15.90 2.20
N ARG A 177 -17.12 16.84 2.53
CA ARG A 177 -18.13 16.66 3.57
C ARG A 177 -19.03 15.47 3.30
N GLU A 178 -19.60 15.35 2.10
CA GLU A 178 -20.45 14.23 1.71
C GLU A 178 -19.74 12.90 1.82
N GLU A 179 -18.48 12.84 1.40
CA GLU A 179 -17.67 11.63 1.53
C GLU A 179 -17.41 11.27 3.01
N ILE A 180 -17.09 12.25 3.86
CA ILE A 180 -16.89 12.02 5.31
C ILE A 180 -18.19 11.49 5.94
N LEU A 181 -19.32 12.11 5.66
CA LEU A 181 -20.61 11.68 6.20
C LEU A 181 -21.06 10.29 5.74
N SER A 182 -20.54 9.83 4.61
CA SER A 182 -20.80 8.45 4.13
C SER A 182 -20.04 7.37 4.91
N ILE A 183 -19.07 7.75 5.74
CA ILE A 183 -18.29 6.80 6.54
C ILE A 183 -19.05 6.52 7.84
N PRO A 184 -19.44 5.25 8.08
CA PRO A 184 -20.12 4.89 9.34
C PRO A 184 -19.14 4.95 10.52
N LEU A 185 -19.63 5.42 11.67
CA LEU A 185 -18.89 5.52 12.92
C LEU A 185 -19.25 4.39 13.91
N ASP A 186 -19.67 3.23 13.41
CA ASP A 186 -20.16 2.11 14.23
C ASP A 186 -19.07 1.48 15.13
N HIS A 187 -17.82 1.86 14.89
CA HIS A 187 -16.64 1.22 15.50
C HIS A 187 -15.72 2.18 16.27
N LEU A 188 -16.26 3.23 16.86
CA LEU A 188 -15.49 4.26 17.59
C LEU A 188 -14.68 3.71 18.78
N GLN A 189 -15.02 2.52 19.28
CA GLN A 189 -14.23 1.82 20.32
C GLN A 189 -13.04 1.05 19.73
N SER A 190 -13.01 0.84 18.42
CA SER A 190 -11.94 0.13 17.73
C SER A 190 -10.78 1.07 17.39
N GLN A 191 -9.60 0.51 17.25
CA GLN A 191 -8.44 1.28 16.75
C GLN A 191 -8.56 1.49 15.25
N ASP A 192 -8.00 2.61 14.78
CA ASP A 192 -7.86 2.87 13.34
C ASP A 192 -6.98 1.81 12.69
N MET A 193 -7.38 1.34 11.51
CA MET A 193 -6.65 0.29 10.80
C MET A 193 -6.34 0.68 9.36
N LEU A 194 -5.18 0.26 8.87
CA LEU A 194 -4.87 0.34 7.45
C LEU A 194 -5.49 -0.88 6.74
N VAL A 195 -6.36 -0.67 5.75
CA VAL A 195 -7.06 -1.73 5.02
C VAL A 195 -6.64 -1.78 3.56
N TRP A 196 -6.65 -2.97 2.96
CA TRP A 196 -6.33 -3.17 1.56
C TRP A 196 -7.56 -2.98 0.69
N ILE A 197 -7.51 -2.07 -0.30
CA ILE A 197 -8.70 -1.67 -1.09
C ILE A 197 -8.85 -2.44 -2.40
N GLU A 198 -7.82 -3.18 -2.82
CA GLU A 198 -7.78 -3.86 -4.13
C GLU A 198 -8.60 -5.17 -4.18
N ASN A 199 -9.31 -5.51 -3.11
CA ASN A 199 -10.28 -6.60 -3.09
C ASN A 199 -11.41 -6.36 -2.08
N ALA A 200 -12.57 -6.99 -2.32
CA ALA A 200 -13.75 -6.85 -1.47
C ALA A 200 -13.55 -7.36 -0.02
N ALA A 201 -12.64 -8.30 0.20
CA ALA A 201 -12.31 -8.82 1.53
C ALA A 201 -11.44 -7.87 2.36
N GLN A 202 -10.97 -6.76 1.79
CA GLN A 202 -10.08 -5.78 2.40
C GLN A 202 -8.79 -6.38 3.01
N LYS A 203 -8.40 -7.57 2.53
CA LYS A 203 -7.21 -8.29 2.98
C LYS A 203 -6.11 -8.24 1.93
N PHE A 204 -4.89 -7.95 2.37
CA PHE A 204 -3.74 -7.97 1.50
C PHE A 204 -3.50 -9.36 0.90
N SER A 205 -3.25 -9.42 -0.38
CA SER A 205 -2.75 -10.62 -1.06
C SER A 205 -1.68 -10.26 -2.09
N VAL A 206 -0.72 -11.16 -2.29
CA VAL A 206 0.31 -10.98 -3.32
C VAL A 206 -0.31 -10.87 -4.72
N LYS A 207 -1.44 -11.56 -4.95
CA LYS A 207 -2.17 -11.53 -6.22
C LYS A 207 -2.73 -10.14 -6.55
N THR A 208 -3.25 -9.43 -5.54
CA THR A 208 -3.85 -8.10 -5.72
C THR A 208 -2.83 -6.97 -5.62
N ALA A 209 -1.65 -7.23 -5.07
CA ALA A 209 -0.54 -6.30 -5.02
C ALA A 209 0.36 -6.36 -6.27
N TYR A 210 0.23 -7.42 -7.05
CA TYR A 210 0.89 -7.65 -8.33
C TYR A 210 0.15 -6.97 -9.47
#